data_1760bd91b2e0fa4bf206deeda67bbc5f
#
_entry.id   1760bd91b2e0fa4bf206deeda67bbc5f
#
_cell.length_a   1.000
_cell.length_b   1.000
_cell.length_c   1.000
_cell.angle_alpha   90.00
_cell.angle_beta   90.00
_cell.angle_gamma   90.00
#
_symmetry.space_group_name_H-M   'P 1'
#
loop_
_entity.id
_entity.type
_entity.pdbx_description
1 polymer ?
#
loop_
_entity_poly.entity_id
_entity_poly.type
_entity_poly.pdbx_seq_one_letter_code
_entity_poly.pdbx_strand_id
1 'polypeptide(L)'
;MSTFQEVNDASLIQLIGEAQQRVVFVAPGVHQTVAEALGQRLAEVDRLQVTVVIDPDEDVCRIGYGDAKGLELLSRYADSQSFALMAQPGLRVGVLLVDDVTLVW
;
A
#
# COMPACT_ATOMS: atom_id res chain seq x y z
N MET A 1 16.80 -7.85 -18.66
CA MET A 1 15.71 -7.55 -17.73
C MET A 1 16.14 -7.88 -16.32
N SER A 2 15.97 -6.92 -15.45
CA SER A 2 16.29 -7.16 -14.04
C SER A 2 15.25 -8.11 -13.43
N THR A 3 15.71 -9.20 -12.83
CA THR A 3 14.83 -10.17 -12.20
C THR A 3 14.62 -9.88 -10.73
N PHE A 4 15.57 -9.16 -10.12
CA PHE A 4 15.48 -8.79 -8.73
C PHE A 4 15.83 -7.32 -8.57
N GLN A 5 14.89 -6.56 -8.07
CA GLN A 5 15.15 -5.21 -7.60
C GLN A 5 14.88 -5.18 -6.11
N GLU A 6 15.70 -4.44 -5.40
CA GLU A 6 15.40 -4.16 -4.02
C GLU A 6 14.19 -3.25 -3.98
N VAL A 7 13.09 -3.76 -3.44
CA VAL A 7 11.86 -2.99 -3.28
C VAL A 7 11.86 -2.37 -1.89
N ASN A 8 11.81 -1.06 -1.84
CA ASN A 8 11.75 -0.30 -0.61
C ASN A 8 10.63 0.74 -0.68
N ASP A 9 10.46 1.51 0.38
CA ASP A 9 9.40 2.51 0.44
C ASP A 9 9.51 3.52 -0.70
N ALA A 10 10.71 3.92 -1.10
CA ALA A 10 10.90 4.86 -2.20
C ALA A 10 10.39 4.28 -3.53
N SER A 11 10.63 3.00 -3.79
CA SER A 11 10.11 2.31 -4.98
C SER A 11 8.58 2.27 -4.97
N LEU A 12 7.98 1.98 -3.83
CA LEU A 12 6.53 1.92 -3.67
C LEU A 12 5.91 3.30 -3.88
N ILE A 13 6.47 4.32 -3.27
CA ILE A 13 6.00 5.71 -3.36
C ILE A 13 6.06 6.18 -4.81
N GLN A 14 7.16 5.90 -5.50
CA GLN A 14 7.30 6.29 -6.91
C GLN A 14 6.23 5.64 -7.78
N LEU A 15 6.02 4.35 -7.62
CA LEU A 15 5.03 3.63 -8.44
C LEU A 15 3.61 4.11 -8.14
N ILE A 16 3.27 4.31 -6.86
CA ILE A 16 1.96 4.85 -6.47
C ILE A 16 1.74 6.24 -7.10
N GLY A 17 2.77 7.07 -7.14
CA GLY A 17 2.71 8.38 -7.77
C GLY A 17 2.44 8.37 -9.27
N GLU A 18 2.59 7.22 -9.92
CA GLU A 18 2.33 7.04 -11.35
C GLU A 18 0.94 6.44 -11.63
N ALA A 19 0.19 6.08 -10.61
CA ALA A 19 -1.11 5.43 -10.75
C ALA A 19 -2.13 6.33 -11.45
N GLN A 20 -2.83 5.79 -12.42
CA GLN A 20 -3.87 6.51 -13.16
C GLN A 20 -5.22 5.84 -13.10
N GLN A 21 -5.28 4.52 -12.97
CA GLN A 21 -6.52 3.75 -13.00
C GLN A 21 -6.76 2.97 -11.72
N ARG A 22 -5.76 2.22 -11.25
CA ARG A 22 -5.94 1.36 -10.08
C ARG A 22 -4.66 1.15 -9.31
N VAL A 23 -4.82 0.93 -8.01
CA VAL A 23 -3.76 0.51 -7.09
C VAL A 23 -4.29 -0.66 -6.28
N VAL A 24 -3.54 -1.76 -6.26
CA VAL A 24 -3.79 -2.88 -5.35
C VAL A 24 -2.55 -3.05 -4.49
N PHE A 25 -2.71 -2.87 -3.20
CA PHE A 25 -1.64 -2.99 -2.21
C PHE A 25 -1.98 -4.13 -1.27
N VAL A 26 -1.20 -5.20 -1.34
CA VAL A 26 -1.35 -6.37 -0.46
C VAL A 26 -0.03 -6.57 0.26
N ALA A 27 -0.02 -6.40 1.57
CA ALA A 27 1.23 -6.51 2.33
C ALA A 27 0.93 -6.79 3.80
N PRO A 28 1.92 -7.30 4.55
CA PRO A 28 1.76 -7.48 5.98
C PRO A 28 1.43 -6.17 6.71
N GLY A 29 2.05 -5.07 6.30
CA GLY A 29 1.81 -3.77 6.89
C GLY A 29 2.22 -2.66 5.93
N VAL A 30 2.19 -1.43 6.40
CA VAL A 30 2.51 -0.25 5.61
C VAL A 30 3.23 0.77 6.48
N HIS A 31 4.27 1.39 5.94
CA HIS A 31 4.92 2.53 6.59
C HIS A 31 4.16 3.82 6.32
N GLN A 32 4.30 4.77 7.22
CA GLN A 32 3.60 6.06 7.14
C GLN A 32 3.82 6.76 5.80
N THR A 33 5.05 6.78 5.30
CA THR A 33 5.40 7.46 4.05
C THR A 33 4.68 6.87 2.84
N VAL A 34 4.50 5.56 2.81
CA VAL A 34 3.78 4.86 1.74
C VAL A 34 2.28 5.16 1.84
N ALA A 35 1.72 5.13 3.04
CA ALA A 35 0.32 5.46 3.26
C ALA A 35 0.02 6.91 2.83
N GLU A 36 0.90 7.84 3.17
CA GLU A 36 0.76 9.24 2.75
C GLU A 36 0.79 9.40 1.23
N ALA A 37 1.68 8.66 0.56
CA ALA A 37 1.77 8.70 -0.90
C ALA A 37 0.47 8.22 -1.55
N LEU A 38 -0.13 7.17 -1.00
CA LEU A 38 -1.41 6.66 -1.49
C LEU A 38 -2.53 7.68 -1.31
N GLY A 39 -2.61 8.29 -0.12
CA GLY A 39 -3.61 9.33 0.15
C GLY A 39 -3.45 10.53 -0.76
N GLN A 40 -2.22 10.97 -1.00
CA GLN A 40 -1.94 12.07 -1.92
C GLN A 40 -2.37 11.72 -3.35
N ARG A 41 -2.08 10.52 -3.81
CA ARG A 41 -2.46 10.12 -5.16
C ARG A 41 -3.97 10.00 -5.33
N LEU A 42 -4.67 9.54 -4.30
CA LEU A 42 -6.14 9.52 -4.29
C LEU A 42 -6.73 10.91 -4.44
N ALA A 43 -6.10 11.92 -3.85
CA ALA A 43 -6.55 13.31 -3.96
C ALA A 43 -6.27 13.91 -5.35
N GLU A 44 -5.23 13.43 -6.04
CA GLU A 44 -4.80 13.97 -7.33
C GLU A 44 -5.53 13.36 -8.53
N VAL A 45 -5.94 12.09 -8.42
CA VAL A 45 -6.51 11.34 -9.54
C VAL A 45 -7.96 11.00 -9.25
N ASP A 46 -8.86 11.51 -10.08
CA ASP A 46 -10.29 11.21 -9.98
C ASP A 46 -10.54 9.74 -10.35
N ARG A 47 -11.41 9.09 -9.59
CA ARG A 47 -11.87 7.72 -9.85
C ARG A 47 -10.78 6.67 -9.80
N LEU A 48 -9.68 6.95 -9.08
CA LEU A 48 -8.66 5.94 -8.85
C LEU A 48 -9.26 4.80 -8.04
N GLN A 49 -9.17 3.58 -8.56
CA GLN A 49 -9.65 2.39 -7.86
C GLN A 49 -8.54 1.88 -6.94
N VAL A 50 -8.83 1.80 -5.66
CA VAL A 50 -7.85 1.37 -4.67
C VAL A 50 -8.40 0.19 -3.88
N THR A 51 -7.58 -0.84 -3.75
CA THR A 51 -7.84 -1.99 -2.89
C THR A 51 -6.60 -2.23 -2.04
N VAL A 52 -6.78 -2.29 -0.74
CA VAL A 52 -5.70 -2.53 0.21
C VAL A 52 -6.04 -3.75 1.05
N VAL A 53 -5.11 -4.69 1.14
CA VAL A 53 -5.22 -5.86 2.01
C VAL A 53 -4.01 -5.88 2.92
N ILE A 54 -4.23 -5.87 4.20
CA ILE A 54 -3.15 -5.86 5.21
C ILE A 54 -3.43 -6.89 6.30
N ASP A 55 -2.38 -7.26 7.02
CA ASP A 55 -2.51 -8.12 8.18
C ASP A 55 -2.84 -7.26 9.41
N PRO A 56 -3.96 -7.50 10.10
CA PRO A 56 -4.36 -6.69 11.24
C PRO A 56 -3.62 -7.02 12.53
N ASP A 57 -2.71 -8.01 12.52
CA ASP A 57 -1.99 -8.45 13.70
C ASP A 57 -1.03 -7.37 14.20
N GLU A 58 -1.07 -7.07 15.49
CA GLU A 58 -0.18 -6.10 16.13
C GLU A 58 1.30 -6.47 16.00
N ASP A 59 1.62 -7.75 15.92
CA ASP A 59 3.00 -8.23 15.79
C ASP A 59 3.64 -7.85 14.46
N VAL A 60 2.85 -7.53 13.45
CA VAL A 60 3.35 -7.08 12.15
C VAL A 60 4.25 -5.84 12.28
N CYS A 61 3.83 -4.87 13.08
CA CYS A 61 4.63 -3.66 13.30
C CYS A 61 5.89 -3.96 14.11
N ARG A 62 5.81 -4.89 15.05
CA ARG A 62 6.97 -5.27 15.87
C ARG A 62 8.09 -5.91 15.06
N ILE A 63 7.74 -6.65 14.03
CA ILE A 63 8.72 -7.34 13.18
C ILE A 63 9.11 -6.53 11.95
N GLY A 64 8.72 -5.26 11.88
CA GLY A 64 9.23 -4.31 10.90
C GLY A 64 8.52 -4.24 9.56
N TYR A 65 7.33 -4.83 9.44
CA TYR A 65 6.57 -4.79 8.19
C TYR A 65 5.80 -3.48 7.95
N GLY A 66 5.80 -2.60 8.93
CA GLY A 66 5.12 -1.33 8.82
C GLY A 66 5.12 -0.63 10.17
N ASP A 67 4.34 0.41 10.31
CA ASP A 67 4.16 1.11 11.56
C ASP A 67 2.68 1.39 11.84
N ALA A 68 2.37 1.66 13.11
CA ALA A 68 1.00 1.91 13.55
C ALA A 68 0.42 3.17 12.88
N LYS A 69 1.27 4.17 12.62
CA LYS A 69 0.85 5.41 11.98
C LYS A 69 0.43 5.18 10.53
N GLY A 70 1.16 4.31 9.81
CA GLY A 70 0.79 3.94 8.45
C GLY A 70 -0.59 3.29 8.40
N LEU A 71 -0.84 2.35 9.29
CA LEU A 71 -2.15 1.69 9.38
C LEU A 71 -3.26 2.67 9.73
N GLU A 72 -3.02 3.57 10.67
CA GLU A 72 -3.99 4.60 11.04
C GLU A 72 -4.34 5.49 9.85
N LEU A 73 -3.34 5.92 9.09
CA LEU A 73 -3.56 6.75 7.90
C LEU A 73 -4.36 6.01 6.83
N LEU A 74 -4.04 4.73 6.57
CA LEU A 74 -4.81 3.93 5.62
C LEU A 74 -6.28 3.83 6.01
N SER A 75 -6.55 3.61 7.29
CA SER A 75 -7.92 3.52 7.80
C SER A 75 -8.67 4.83 7.58
N ARG A 76 -8.02 5.95 7.86
CA ARG A 76 -8.63 7.28 7.64
C ARG A 76 -8.90 7.54 6.15
N TYR A 77 -7.95 7.21 5.28
CA TYR A 77 -8.14 7.40 3.84
C TYR A 77 -9.22 6.48 3.28
N ALA A 78 -9.31 5.24 3.80
CA ALA A 78 -10.37 4.31 3.39
C ALA A 78 -11.75 4.89 3.70
N ASP A 79 -11.92 5.48 4.88
CA ASP A 79 -13.17 6.11 5.27
C ASP A 79 -13.47 7.37 4.44
N SER A 80 -12.49 8.25 4.27
CA SER A 80 -12.70 9.54 3.61
C SER A 80 -12.77 9.44 2.09
N GLN A 81 -12.04 8.49 1.49
CA GLN A 81 -11.97 8.30 0.04
C GLN A 81 -12.77 7.10 -0.45
N SER A 82 -13.42 6.37 0.45
CA SER A 82 -14.31 5.25 0.14
C SER A 82 -13.67 4.14 -0.67
N PHE A 83 -12.43 3.75 -0.33
CA PHE A 83 -11.82 2.58 -0.96
C PHE A 83 -11.90 1.35 -0.06
N ALA A 84 -11.68 0.17 -0.66
CA ALA A 84 -11.72 -1.09 0.07
C ALA A 84 -10.45 -1.31 0.87
N LEU A 85 -10.58 -1.44 2.19
CA LEU A 85 -9.49 -1.83 3.09
C LEU A 85 -9.90 -3.15 3.74
N MET A 86 -9.18 -4.21 3.42
CA MET A 86 -9.49 -5.56 3.89
C MET A 86 -8.40 -6.08 4.81
N ALA A 87 -8.77 -6.98 5.69
CA ALA A 87 -7.86 -7.62 6.63
C ALA A 87 -7.63 -9.08 6.21
N GLN A 88 -6.37 -9.49 6.18
CA GLN A 88 -5.98 -10.87 5.89
C GLN A 88 -4.86 -11.28 6.83
N PRO A 89 -5.16 -12.03 7.89
CA PRO A 89 -4.11 -12.50 8.81
C PRO A 89 -3.10 -13.41 8.14
N GLY A 90 -1.86 -13.33 8.57
CA GLY A 90 -0.81 -14.22 8.12
C GLY A 90 -0.08 -13.80 6.85
N LEU A 91 -0.32 -12.60 6.33
CA LEU A 91 0.42 -12.11 5.18
C LEU A 91 1.90 -11.93 5.52
N ARG A 92 2.77 -12.42 4.64
CA ARG A 92 4.23 -12.30 4.79
C ARG A 92 4.93 -11.89 3.50
N VAL A 93 4.14 -11.62 2.45
CA VAL A 93 4.64 -11.19 1.15
C VAL A 93 3.91 -9.92 0.78
N GLY A 94 4.64 -8.97 0.19
CA GLY A 94 4.07 -7.73 -0.32
C GLY A 94 3.86 -7.80 -1.83
N VAL A 95 2.76 -7.25 -2.28
CA VAL A 95 2.45 -7.07 -3.70
C VAL A 95 1.86 -5.68 -3.89
N LEU A 96 2.44 -4.92 -4.81
CA LEU A 96 1.87 -3.66 -5.26
C LEU A 96 1.61 -3.75 -6.76
N LEU A 97 0.36 -3.60 -7.13
CA LEU A 97 -0.04 -3.52 -8.53
C LEU A 97 -0.56 -2.11 -8.79
N VAL A 98 0.06 -1.44 -9.74
CA VAL A 98 -0.34 -0.10 -10.18
C VAL A 98 -0.56 -0.16 -11.68
N ASP A 99 -1.81 0.04 -12.10
CA ASP A 99 -2.23 -0.10 -13.49
C ASP A 99 -1.79 -1.48 -14.03
N ASP A 100 -0.75 -1.54 -14.85
CA ASP A 100 -0.24 -2.80 -15.41
C ASP A 100 1.12 -3.23 -14.83
N VAL A 101 1.64 -2.51 -13.85
CA VAL A 101 2.97 -2.77 -13.26
C VAL A 101 2.80 -3.44 -11.89
N THR A 102 3.56 -4.52 -11.67
CA THR A 102 3.52 -5.27 -10.42
C THR A 102 4.90 -5.33 -9.77
N LEU A 103 4.96 -4.98 -8.49
CA LEU A 103 6.13 -5.21 -7.64
C LEU A 103 5.77 -6.25 -6.58
N VAL A 104 6.72 -7.12 -6.28
CA VAL A 104 6.57 -8.15 -5.24
C VAL A 104 7.80 -8.10 -4.33
N TRP A 105 7.58 -8.12 -3.01
CA TRP A 105 8.69 -8.10 -2.06
C TRP A 105 8.48 -8.93 -0.80
#